data_1ec368a80402e53103b8ab97e9043a89
#
_entry.id   1ec368a80402e53103b8ab97e9043a89
#
_cell.length_a   1.000
_cell.length_b   1.000
_cell.length_c   1.000
_cell.angle_alpha   90.00
_cell.angle_beta   90.00
_cell.angle_gamma   90.00
#
_symmetry.space_group_name_H-M   'P 1'
#
loop_
_entity.id
_entity.type
_entity.pdbx_description
1 polymer ?
#
loop_
_entity_poly.entity_id
_entity_poly.type
_entity_poly.pdbx_seq_one_letter_code
_entity_poly.pdbx_strand_id
1 'polypeptide(L)'
;LFDGDLGLANIDVQLGINPEKDISGIIMNKYTFEKAIYKIKNANFDLIAGKSGSGIFSSLDQNKLIFLKKEIIKNSKFYDYIITDLAAGIDNPVRTLTIENGQVYVITTPEPTSLTDAYAFIKLTNIKYPNAKIKIIVNMASSHNEGLETFSILSKSCSNFLKIKIDLAGIVRIDRNVSESIKYQKLFLNRYPHSCAA
;
A
#
# COMPACT_ATOMS: atom_id res chain seq x y z
N LEU A 1 -10.18 2.51 1.07
CA LEU A 1 -9.00 1.91 0.45
C LEU A 1 -8.88 2.40 -0.99
N PHE A 2 -7.70 2.83 -1.39
CA PHE A 2 -7.38 3.29 -2.74
C PHE A 2 -6.33 2.33 -3.34
N ASP A 3 -6.69 1.62 -4.41
CA ASP A 3 -5.77 0.73 -5.12
C ASP A 3 -4.88 1.54 -6.06
N GLY A 4 -3.75 1.97 -5.55
CA GLY A 4 -2.78 2.83 -6.23
C GLY A 4 -1.66 2.07 -6.95
N ASP A 5 -1.73 0.74 -7.05
CA ASP A 5 -0.90 -0.02 -7.97
C ASP A 5 -1.42 0.15 -9.39
N LEU A 6 -0.98 1.25 -10.01
CA LEU A 6 -1.48 1.66 -11.32
C LEU A 6 -1.08 0.71 -12.46
N GLY A 7 -0.22 -0.26 -12.19
CA GLY A 7 0.23 -1.25 -13.19
C GLY A 7 -0.46 -2.60 -13.05
N LEU A 8 -0.57 -3.09 -11.83
CA LEU A 8 -0.99 -4.45 -11.50
C LEU A 8 -2.07 -4.48 -10.40
N ALA A 9 -2.96 -3.50 -10.39
CA ALA A 9 -4.09 -3.44 -9.48
C ALA A 9 -4.82 -4.78 -9.42
N ASN A 10 -5.08 -5.28 -8.22
CA ASN A 10 -5.65 -6.60 -8.02
C ASN A 10 -6.51 -6.75 -6.75
N ILE A 11 -6.79 -5.67 -6.04
CA ILE A 11 -7.62 -5.70 -4.83
C ILE A 11 -9.04 -6.18 -5.16
N ASP A 12 -9.60 -5.76 -6.28
CA ASP A 12 -10.89 -6.20 -6.77
C ASP A 12 -10.93 -7.72 -7.01
N VAL A 13 -9.88 -8.26 -7.62
CA VAL A 13 -9.71 -9.71 -7.85
C VAL A 13 -9.62 -10.46 -6.52
N GLN A 14 -8.81 -9.96 -5.57
CA GLN A 14 -8.67 -10.58 -4.25
C GLN A 14 -9.99 -10.59 -3.46
N LEU A 15 -10.85 -9.60 -3.68
CA LEU A 15 -12.15 -9.47 -3.02
C LEU A 15 -13.30 -10.15 -3.78
N GLY A 16 -13.06 -10.62 -5.01
CA GLY A 16 -14.09 -11.22 -5.86
C GLY A 16 -15.18 -10.24 -6.25
N ILE A 17 -14.82 -9.00 -6.49
CA ILE A 17 -15.74 -7.94 -6.89
C ILE A 17 -15.38 -7.43 -8.30
N ASN A 18 -16.34 -6.80 -8.96
CA ASN A 18 -16.14 -6.23 -10.28
C ASN A 18 -16.70 -4.80 -10.33
N PRO A 19 -15.94 -3.80 -9.85
CA PRO A 19 -16.34 -2.41 -9.90
C PRO A 19 -16.48 -1.93 -11.35
N GLU A 20 -17.62 -1.29 -11.69
CA GLU A 20 -17.84 -0.70 -13.02
C GLU A 20 -16.98 0.54 -13.27
N LYS A 21 -16.52 1.17 -12.21
CA LYS A 21 -15.74 2.41 -12.24
C LYS A 21 -14.43 2.23 -11.49
N ASP A 22 -13.39 2.78 -12.06
CA ASP A 22 -12.01 2.63 -11.59
C ASP A 22 -11.23 3.95 -11.69
N ILE A 23 -9.99 3.94 -11.26
CA ILE A 23 -9.10 5.11 -11.31
C ILE A 23 -8.95 5.66 -12.73
N SER A 24 -8.99 4.82 -13.76
CA SER A 24 -8.78 5.25 -15.14
C SER A 24 -9.85 6.24 -15.63
N GLY A 25 -11.09 6.01 -15.24
CA GLY A 25 -12.17 6.92 -15.59
C GLY A 25 -12.11 8.25 -14.83
N ILE A 26 -11.57 8.26 -13.60
CA ILE A 26 -11.29 9.51 -12.86
C ILE A 26 -10.22 10.32 -13.61
N ILE A 27 -9.12 9.67 -14.01
CA ILE A 27 -8.01 10.28 -14.74
C ILE A 27 -8.45 10.83 -16.11
N MET A 28 -9.39 10.15 -16.75
CA MET A 28 -9.96 10.56 -18.04
C MET A 28 -11.12 11.57 -17.93
N ASN A 29 -11.43 12.04 -16.71
CA ASN A 29 -12.57 12.93 -16.42
C ASN A 29 -13.93 12.37 -16.89
N LYS A 30 -14.10 11.05 -16.96
CA LYS A 30 -15.38 10.42 -17.30
C LYS A 30 -16.40 10.51 -16.16
N TYR A 31 -15.90 10.54 -14.93
CA TYR A 31 -16.69 10.66 -13.70
C TYR A 31 -15.81 11.20 -12.56
N THR A 32 -16.49 11.68 -11.51
CA THR A 32 -15.80 12.21 -10.33
C THR A 32 -15.27 11.09 -9.43
N PHE A 33 -14.37 11.44 -8.52
CA PHE A 33 -13.81 10.52 -7.52
C PHE A 33 -14.89 9.84 -6.70
N GLU A 34 -15.88 10.60 -6.24
CA GLU A 34 -16.98 10.11 -5.42
C GLU A 34 -17.84 9.05 -6.16
N LYS A 35 -18.01 9.20 -7.48
CA LYS A 35 -18.74 8.24 -8.31
C LYS A 35 -18.00 6.93 -8.54
N ALA A 36 -16.69 6.92 -8.32
CA ALA A 36 -15.86 5.71 -8.43
C ALA A 36 -15.76 4.94 -7.10
N ILE A 37 -16.28 5.48 -6.00
CA ILE A 37 -16.28 4.79 -4.72
C ILE A 37 -17.20 3.56 -4.80
N TYR A 38 -16.62 2.39 -4.63
CA TYR A 38 -17.31 1.11 -4.56
C TYR A 38 -17.51 0.69 -3.10
N LYS A 39 -18.77 0.55 -2.68
CA LYS A 39 -19.11 0.11 -1.32
C LYS A 39 -19.03 -1.40 -1.21
N ILE A 40 -18.16 -1.91 -0.38
CA ILE A 40 -18.00 -3.35 -0.19
C ILE A 40 -19.03 -3.85 0.82
N LYS A 41 -19.87 -4.79 0.37
CA LYS A 41 -20.86 -5.43 1.25
C LYS A 41 -20.15 -6.19 2.37
N ASN A 42 -20.62 -6.03 3.60
CA ASN A 42 -20.09 -6.71 4.79
C ASN A 42 -18.64 -6.36 5.15
N ALA A 43 -18.17 -5.18 4.75
CA ALA A 43 -16.88 -4.63 5.16
C ALA A 43 -17.07 -3.19 5.66
N ASN A 44 -16.20 -2.77 6.58
CA ASN A 44 -16.22 -1.40 7.11
C ASN A 44 -15.33 -0.46 6.30
N PHE A 45 -15.20 -0.70 4.99
CA PHE A 45 -14.44 0.17 4.11
C PHE A 45 -15.00 0.20 2.69
N ASP A 46 -14.73 1.29 2.01
CA ASP A 46 -15.02 1.50 0.60
C ASP A 46 -13.74 1.34 -0.23
N LEU A 47 -13.88 1.02 -1.51
CA LEU A 47 -12.77 0.83 -2.44
C LEU A 47 -12.85 1.81 -3.61
N ILE A 48 -11.74 2.43 -3.96
CA ILE A 48 -11.49 2.94 -5.31
C ILE A 48 -10.59 1.90 -5.99
N ALA A 49 -11.13 1.21 -6.98
CA ALA A 49 -10.40 0.16 -7.68
C ALA A 49 -9.39 0.73 -8.66
N GLY A 50 -8.23 0.10 -8.72
CA GLY A 50 -7.31 0.24 -9.84
C GLY A 50 -7.83 -0.49 -11.08
N LYS A 51 -7.08 -0.42 -12.18
CA LYS A 51 -7.38 -1.18 -13.38
C LYS A 51 -6.12 -1.85 -13.91
N SER A 52 -6.04 -3.16 -13.77
CA SER A 52 -4.91 -3.91 -14.32
C SER A 52 -4.95 -3.97 -15.85
N GLY A 53 -3.76 -4.02 -16.47
CA GLY A 53 -3.60 -4.31 -17.90
C GLY A 53 -4.06 -3.24 -18.89
N SER A 54 -4.44 -2.04 -18.44
CA SER A 54 -4.97 -1.01 -19.34
C SER A 54 -3.92 -0.26 -20.14
N GLY A 55 -2.62 -0.44 -19.86
CA GLY A 55 -1.53 0.30 -20.50
C GLY A 55 -1.57 1.83 -20.29
N ILE A 56 -2.66 2.35 -19.76
CA ILE A 56 -2.90 3.79 -19.54
C ILE A 56 -1.91 4.37 -18.54
N PHE A 57 -1.47 3.54 -17.62
CA PHE A 57 -0.68 3.95 -16.47
C PHE A 57 0.82 4.06 -16.74
N SER A 58 1.34 3.40 -17.79
CA SER A 58 2.73 3.55 -18.23
C SER A 58 3.03 4.94 -18.80
N SER A 59 1.98 5.70 -19.18
CA SER A 59 2.07 7.03 -19.77
C SER A 59 1.41 8.14 -18.94
N LEU A 60 1.17 7.88 -17.63
CA LEU A 60 0.61 8.91 -16.74
C LEU A 60 1.60 10.06 -16.58
N ASP A 61 1.19 11.23 -17.02
CA ASP A 61 1.92 12.44 -16.75
C ASP A 61 1.84 12.87 -15.27
N GLN A 62 2.79 13.67 -14.85
CA GLN A 62 2.90 14.15 -13.47
C GLN A 62 1.64 14.91 -12.99
N ASN A 63 0.96 15.62 -13.90
CA ASN A 63 -0.22 16.42 -13.55
C ASN A 63 -1.39 15.55 -13.14
N LYS A 64 -1.58 14.40 -13.81
CA LYS A 64 -2.63 13.42 -13.48
C LYS A 64 -2.38 12.75 -12.14
N LEU A 65 -1.13 12.42 -11.82
CA LEU A 65 -0.75 11.88 -10.51
C LEU A 65 -0.97 12.91 -9.39
N ILE A 66 -0.61 14.17 -9.61
CA ILE A 66 -0.87 15.26 -8.67
C ILE A 66 -2.39 15.47 -8.49
N PHE A 67 -3.15 15.41 -9.57
CA PHE A 67 -4.61 15.48 -9.51
C PHE A 67 -5.20 14.36 -8.65
N LEU A 68 -4.82 13.10 -8.87
CA LEU A 68 -5.25 11.96 -8.04
C LEU A 68 -4.90 12.16 -6.57
N LYS A 69 -3.67 12.59 -6.28
CA LYS A 69 -3.24 12.90 -4.91
C LYS A 69 -4.13 13.96 -4.26
N LYS A 70 -4.47 15.04 -4.98
CA LYS A 70 -5.36 16.08 -4.49
C LYS A 70 -6.77 15.55 -4.21
N GLU A 71 -7.30 14.70 -5.09
CA GLU A 71 -8.62 14.09 -4.89
C GLU A 71 -8.65 13.14 -3.67
N ILE A 72 -7.59 12.35 -3.45
CA ILE A 72 -7.44 11.51 -2.25
C ILE A 72 -7.48 12.39 -0.99
N ILE A 73 -6.67 13.46 -0.94
CA ILE A 73 -6.60 14.38 0.20
C ILE A 73 -7.94 15.09 0.42
N LYS A 74 -8.58 15.56 -0.64
CA LYS A 74 -9.88 16.25 -0.57
C LYS A 74 -10.96 15.34 0.02
N ASN A 75 -10.96 14.06 -0.33
CA ASN A 75 -11.95 13.10 0.14
C ASN A 75 -11.61 12.50 1.51
N SER A 76 -10.40 12.75 2.06
CA SER A 76 -9.99 12.23 3.37
C SER A 76 -10.92 12.68 4.53
N LYS A 77 -11.52 13.83 4.42
CA LYS A 77 -12.46 14.37 5.44
C LYS A 77 -13.74 13.55 5.65
N PHE A 78 -14.05 12.63 4.75
CA PHE A 78 -15.24 11.77 4.83
C PHE A 78 -14.96 10.39 5.42
N TYR A 79 -13.70 10.11 5.80
CA TYR A 79 -13.24 8.81 6.29
C TYR A 79 -12.35 8.99 7.51
N ASP A 80 -12.41 8.06 8.45
CA ASP A 80 -11.49 8.03 9.59
C ASP A 80 -10.07 7.75 9.13
N TYR A 81 -9.93 6.88 8.11
CA TYR A 81 -8.65 6.51 7.49
C TYR A 81 -8.77 6.40 5.97
N ILE A 82 -7.75 6.86 5.24
CA ILE A 82 -7.53 6.49 3.84
C ILE A 82 -6.23 5.70 3.78
N ILE A 83 -6.34 4.48 3.27
CA ILE A 83 -5.20 3.63 2.97
C ILE A 83 -4.98 3.66 1.45
N THR A 84 -3.78 4.05 1.03
CA THR A 84 -3.36 4.00 -0.36
C THR A 84 -2.41 2.82 -0.52
N ASP A 85 -2.85 1.78 -1.21
CA ASP A 85 -2.03 0.64 -1.60
C ASP A 85 -1.20 1.02 -2.82
N LEU A 86 0.12 1.03 -2.69
CA LEU A 86 1.04 1.45 -3.74
C LEU A 86 1.87 0.26 -4.23
N ALA A 87 2.20 0.26 -5.51
CA ALA A 87 3.10 -0.72 -6.09
C ALA A 87 4.44 -0.77 -5.35
N ALA A 88 5.12 -1.90 -5.43
CA ALA A 88 6.51 -2.01 -5.01
C ALA A 88 7.41 -1.11 -5.87
N GLY A 89 8.56 -0.73 -5.30
CA GLY A 89 9.56 0.05 -6.02
C GLY A 89 9.54 1.55 -5.70
N ILE A 90 10.20 2.29 -6.56
CA ILE A 90 10.51 3.72 -6.35
C ILE A 90 10.07 4.60 -7.53
N ASP A 91 9.21 4.08 -8.38
CA ASP A 91 8.74 4.75 -9.60
C ASP A 91 7.95 6.03 -9.30
N ASN A 92 7.79 6.85 -10.32
CA ASN A 92 7.15 8.15 -10.20
C ASN A 92 5.73 8.09 -9.60
N PRO A 93 4.84 7.15 -9.96
CA PRO A 93 3.53 7.02 -9.32
C PRO A 93 3.63 6.80 -7.81
N VAL A 94 4.46 5.85 -7.36
CA VAL A 94 4.67 5.55 -5.94
C VAL A 94 5.15 6.79 -5.20
N ARG A 95 6.20 7.46 -5.72
CA ARG A 95 6.76 8.66 -5.11
C ARG A 95 5.80 9.85 -5.08
N THR A 96 4.93 9.97 -6.07
CA THR A 96 3.99 11.10 -6.17
C THR A 96 2.77 10.87 -5.27
N LEU A 97 2.23 9.66 -5.23
CA LEU A 97 1.07 9.31 -4.42
C LEU A 97 1.40 9.16 -2.93
N THR A 98 2.67 8.99 -2.57
CA THR A 98 3.10 9.07 -1.16
C THR A 98 2.73 10.43 -0.57
N ILE A 99 1.99 10.43 0.54
CA ILE A 99 1.45 11.65 1.16
C ILE A 99 2.37 12.11 2.28
N GLU A 100 2.87 13.34 2.20
CA GLU A 100 3.84 13.92 3.13
C GLU A 100 3.38 13.91 4.60
N ASN A 101 2.13 14.30 4.84
CA ASN A 101 1.55 14.37 6.19
C ASN A 101 0.86 13.08 6.63
N GLY A 102 0.98 12.01 5.85
CA GLY A 102 0.45 10.70 6.15
C GLY A 102 1.43 9.83 6.93
N GLN A 103 0.93 8.70 7.41
CA GLN A 103 1.78 7.62 7.91
C GLN A 103 2.22 6.75 6.73
N VAL A 104 3.51 6.57 6.53
CA VAL A 104 4.07 5.69 5.51
C VAL A 104 4.40 4.34 6.15
N TYR A 105 3.74 3.28 5.69
CA TYR A 105 4.06 1.92 6.06
C TYR A 105 4.89 1.28 4.95
N VAL A 106 6.13 0.91 5.26
CA VAL A 106 7.00 0.16 4.34
C VAL A 106 6.91 -1.30 4.71
N ILE A 107 6.47 -2.11 3.75
CA ILE A 107 6.37 -3.56 3.91
C ILE A 107 7.63 -4.19 3.35
N THR A 108 8.28 -5.04 4.14
CA THR A 108 9.45 -5.81 3.74
C THR A 108 9.33 -7.26 4.21
N THR A 109 10.07 -8.15 3.59
CA THR A 109 10.20 -9.55 4.00
C THR A 109 11.60 -9.82 4.56
N PRO A 110 11.87 -10.97 5.20
CA PRO A 110 13.22 -11.34 5.65
C PRO A 110 14.25 -11.50 4.52
N GLU A 111 13.83 -11.48 3.27
CA GLU A 111 14.71 -11.64 2.12
C GLU A 111 15.65 -10.44 1.94
N PRO A 112 16.96 -10.65 1.67
CA PRO A 112 17.94 -9.56 1.50
C PRO A 112 17.57 -8.56 0.40
N THR A 113 16.97 -9.03 -0.69
CA THR A 113 16.51 -8.18 -1.80
C THR A 113 15.40 -7.24 -1.35
N SER A 114 14.41 -7.74 -0.62
CA SER A 114 13.32 -6.94 -0.06
C SER A 114 13.81 -5.89 0.93
N LEU A 115 14.80 -6.23 1.78
CA LEU A 115 15.43 -5.28 2.69
C LEU A 115 16.16 -4.16 1.95
N THR A 116 16.83 -4.50 0.84
CA THR A 116 17.55 -3.52 0.00
C THR A 116 16.57 -2.55 -0.66
N ASP A 117 15.46 -3.05 -1.19
CA ASP A 117 14.40 -2.25 -1.81
C ASP A 117 13.71 -1.34 -0.78
N ALA A 118 13.40 -1.88 0.39
CA ALA A 118 12.83 -1.10 1.49
C ALA A 118 13.77 0.03 1.92
N TYR A 119 15.08 -0.24 2.06
CA TYR A 119 16.07 0.79 2.37
C TYR A 119 16.14 1.87 1.28
N ALA A 120 16.16 1.48 0.00
CA ALA A 120 16.17 2.43 -1.11
C ALA A 120 14.92 3.34 -1.09
N PHE A 121 13.74 2.77 -0.87
CA PHE A 121 12.49 3.52 -0.74
C PHE A 121 12.54 4.50 0.44
N ILE A 122 12.98 4.05 1.62
CA ILE A 122 13.11 4.89 2.82
C ILE A 122 14.05 6.06 2.56
N LYS A 123 15.21 5.79 1.95
CA LYS A 123 16.21 6.82 1.59
C LYS A 123 15.60 7.90 0.70
N LEU A 124 14.93 7.52 -0.38
CA LEU A 124 14.33 8.46 -1.33
C LEU A 124 13.15 9.22 -0.72
N THR A 125 12.35 8.55 0.10
CA THR A 125 11.25 9.18 0.84
C THR A 125 11.77 10.23 1.81
N ASN A 126 12.83 9.90 2.57
CA ASN A 126 13.45 10.84 3.52
C ASN A 126 14.06 12.06 2.82
N ILE A 127 14.70 11.87 1.66
CA ILE A 127 15.23 12.99 0.87
C ILE A 127 14.11 13.93 0.41
N LYS A 128 12.98 13.38 -0.05
CA LYS A 128 11.87 14.17 -0.56
C LYS A 128 11.00 14.75 0.55
N TYR A 129 10.81 14.01 1.63
CA TYR A 129 9.95 14.33 2.77
C TYR A 129 10.68 14.05 4.09
N PRO A 130 11.57 14.95 4.55
CA PRO A 130 12.40 14.71 5.75
C PRO A 130 11.61 14.45 7.03
N ASN A 131 10.36 14.91 7.09
CA ASN A 131 9.47 14.75 8.25
C ASN A 131 8.46 13.59 8.08
N ALA A 132 8.61 12.75 7.06
CA ALA A 132 7.71 11.62 6.84
C ALA A 132 7.77 10.65 8.02
N LYS A 133 6.61 10.27 8.53
CA LYS A 133 6.47 9.25 9.58
C LYS A 133 6.53 7.87 8.95
N ILE A 134 7.70 7.23 9.00
CA ILE A 134 7.92 5.91 8.40
C ILE A 134 7.85 4.83 9.47
N LYS A 135 7.03 3.82 9.23
CA LYS A 135 6.94 2.60 10.04
C LYS A 135 7.12 1.37 9.18
N ILE A 136 7.70 0.33 9.76
CA ILE A 136 8.02 -0.91 9.07
C ILE A 136 7.02 -2.00 9.48
N ILE A 137 6.52 -2.71 8.49
CA ILE A 137 5.84 -3.99 8.68
C ILE A 137 6.73 -5.06 8.09
N VAL A 138 7.18 -6.01 8.92
CA VAL A 138 7.88 -7.21 8.42
C VAL A 138 6.84 -8.26 8.12
N ASN A 139 6.66 -8.57 6.85
CA ASN A 139 5.71 -9.56 6.37
C ASN A 139 6.40 -10.89 6.08
N MET A 140 5.63 -11.98 6.09
CA MET A 140 6.09 -13.33 5.75
C MET A 140 7.25 -13.84 6.63
N ALA A 141 7.36 -13.37 7.87
CA ALA A 141 8.33 -13.89 8.80
C ALA A 141 7.95 -15.32 9.26
N SER A 142 8.92 -16.22 9.34
CA SER A 142 8.68 -17.60 9.83
C SER A 142 8.41 -17.62 11.34
N SER A 143 8.99 -16.66 12.07
CA SER A 143 8.82 -16.47 13.50
C SER A 143 8.81 -14.99 13.88
N HIS A 144 8.35 -14.69 15.09
CA HIS A 144 8.43 -13.32 15.63
C HIS A 144 9.89 -12.84 15.78
N ASN A 145 10.78 -13.74 16.18
CA ASN A 145 12.21 -13.42 16.34
C ASN A 145 12.87 -13.07 15.00
N GLU A 146 12.61 -13.84 13.94
CA GLU A 146 13.10 -13.50 12.59
C GLU A 146 12.58 -12.13 12.14
N GLY A 147 11.32 -11.81 12.42
CA GLY A 147 10.77 -10.49 12.13
C GLY A 147 11.48 -9.36 12.88
N LEU A 148 11.83 -9.57 14.17
CA LEU A 148 12.58 -8.61 14.97
C LEU A 148 14.02 -8.44 14.45
N GLU A 149 14.68 -9.51 14.07
CA GLU A 149 16.04 -9.49 13.49
C GLU A 149 16.03 -8.74 12.16
N THR A 150 15.07 -9.02 11.29
CA THR A 150 14.86 -8.34 10.01
C THR A 150 14.68 -6.83 10.21
N PHE A 151 13.81 -6.42 11.12
CA PHE A 151 13.63 -5.02 11.47
C PHE A 151 14.93 -4.40 12.03
N SER A 152 15.64 -5.10 12.90
CA SER A 152 16.90 -4.62 13.49
C SER A 152 17.95 -4.31 12.42
N ILE A 153 18.09 -5.17 11.41
CA ILE A 153 19.02 -4.97 10.28
C ILE A 153 18.67 -3.67 9.53
N LEU A 154 17.40 -3.51 9.14
CA LEU A 154 16.93 -2.33 8.41
C LEU A 154 17.07 -1.05 9.25
N SER A 155 16.68 -1.10 10.52
CA SER A 155 16.75 0.03 11.45
C SER A 155 18.18 0.49 11.70
N LYS A 156 19.12 -0.45 11.90
CA LYS A 156 20.56 -0.14 12.03
C LYS A 156 21.10 0.51 10.76
N SER A 157 20.72 0.00 9.58
CA SER A 157 21.15 0.57 8.30
C SER A 157 20.65 2.01 8.15
N CYS A 158 19.36 2.26 8.45
CA CYS A 158 18.79 3.60 8.40
C CYS A 158 19.45 4.57 9.40
N SER A 159 19.70 4.10 10.63
CA SER A 159 20.38 4.92 11.66
C SER A 159 21.82 5.23 11.26
N ASN A 160 22.58 4.24 10.77
CA ASN A 160 23.99 4.41 10.47
C ASN A 160 24.22 5.28 9.23
N PHE A 161 23.46 5.09 8.17
CA PHE A 161 23.72 5.74 6.88
C PHE A 161 22.82 6.92 6.57
N LEU A 162 21.54 6.88 7.02
CA LEU A 162 20.59 7.96 6.75
C LEU A 162 20.43 8.91 7.95
N LYS A 163 20.95 8.54 9.14
CA LYS A 163 20.78 9.28 10.39
C LYS A 163 19.32 9.51 10.82
N ILE A 164 18.45 8.56 10.44
CA ILE A 164 17.03 8.58 10.82
C ILE A 164 16.68 7.38 11.67
N LYS A 165 15.67 7.57 12.51
CA LYS A 165 15.04 6.52 13.30
C LYS A 165 13.75 6.11 12.61
N ILE A 166 13.54 4.81 12.46
CA ILE A 166 12.30 4.21 11.96
C ILE A 166 11.70 3.32 13.04
N ASP A 167 10.38 3.17 13.05
CA ASP A 167 9.66 2.39 14.05
C ASP A 167 9.10 1.10 13.44
N LEU A 168 9.01 0.05 14.26
CA LEU A 168 8.31 -1.18 13.88
C LEU A 168 6.80 -0.99 14.11
N ALA A 169 6.01 -1.20 13.07
CA ALA A 169 4.55 -1.22 13.17
C ALA A 169 4.03 -2.59 13.56
N GLY A 170 4.63 -3.66 13.01
CA GLY A 170 4.23 -5.02 13.31
C GLY A 170 5.01 -6.06 12.51
N ILE A 171 4.78 -7.30 12.88
CA ILE A 171 5.34 -8.50 12.23
C ILE A 171 4.18 -9.41 11.85
N VAL A 172 4.05 -9.70 10.58
CA VAL A 172 3.05 -10.63 10.04
C VAL A 172 3.76 -11.93 9.67
N ARG A 173 3.37 -13.03 10.31
CA ARG A 173 3.98 -14.34 10.06
C ARG A 173 3.43 -14.99 8.79
N ILE A 174 4.22 -15.88 8.20
CA ILE A 174 3.75 -16.76 7.12
C ILE A 174 2.53 -17.54 7.60
N ASP A 175 1.45 -17.48 6.84
CA ASP A 175 0.19 -18.12 7.15
C ASP A 175 -0.51 -18.63 5.88
N ARG A 176 -0.77 -19.92 5.81
CA ARG A 176 -1.45 -20.52 4.66
C ARG A 176 -2.88 -20.03 4.49
N ASN A 177 -3.53 -19.62 5.58
CA ASN A 177 -4.89 -19.10 5.54
C ASN A 177 -5.01 -17.79 4.78
N VAL A 178 -3.92 -17.00 4.68
CA VAL A 178 -3.88 -15.80 3.84
C VAL A 178 -4.06 -16.18 2.36
N SER A 179 -3.25 -17.14 1.87
CA SER A 179 -3.38 -17.62 0.49
C SER A 179 -4.74 -18.25 0.21
N GLU A 180 -5.29 -19.00 1.17
CA GLU A 180 -6.63 -19.55 1.05
C GLU A 180 -7.71 -18.47 0.99
N SER A 181 -7.63 -17.43 1.81
CA SER A 181 -8.60 -16.34 1.79
C SER A 181 -8.63 -15.64 0.42
N ILE A 182 -7.47 -15.41 -0.18
CA ILE A 182 -7.33 -14.85 -1.52
C ILE A 182 -7.93 -15.79 -2.57
N LYS A 183 -7.60 -17.09 -2.51
CA LYS A 183 -8.14 -18.11 -3.43
C LYS A 183 -9.67 -18.18 -3.39
N TYR A 184 -10.27 -18.01 -2.22
CA TYR A 184 -11.72 -18.02 -2.05
C TYR A 184 -12.36 -16.62 -2.14
N GLN A 185 -11.56 -15.58 -2.42
CA GLN A 185 -12.02 -14.19 -2.56
C GLN A 185 -12.82 -13.74 -1.33
N LYS A 186 -12.28 -13.97 -0.16
CA LYS A 186 -12.89 -13.62 1.14
C LYS A 186 -11.94 -12.76 1.96
N LEU A 187 -12.51 -11.83 2.71
CA LEU A 187 -11.73 -11.04 3.67
C LEU A 187 -11.07 -11.97 4.70
N PHE A 188 -9.74 -11.89 4.79
CA PHE A 188 -8.93 -12.78 5.62
C PHE A 188 -9.35 -12.75 7.10
N LEU A 189 -9.49 -11.57 7.70
CA LEU A 189 -9.85 -11.42 9.10
C LEU A 189 -11.27 -11.91 9.42
N ASN A 190 -12.20 -11.82 8.45
CA ASN A 190 -13.56 -12.36 8.63
C ASN A 190 -13.57 -13.88 8.60
N ARG A 191 -12.69 -14.50 7.80
CA ARG A 191 -12.64 -15.95 7.64
C ARG A 191 -11.76 -16.63 8.67
N TYR A 192 -10.65 -16.01 9.03
CA TYR A 192 -9.61 -16.57 9.90
C TYR A 192 -9.17 -15.59 10.99
N PRO A 193 -10.08 -15.13 11.88
CA PRO A 193 -9.79 -14.09 12.87
C PRO A 193 -8.77 -14.49 13.93
N HIS A 194 -8.48 -15.78 14.10
CA HIS A 194 -7.53 -16.32 15.07
C HIS A 194 -6.28 -16.91 14.41
N SER A 195 -6.05 -16.63 13.16
CA SER A 195 -4.89 -17.08 12.40
C SER A 195 -3.63 -16.36 12.86
N CYS A 196 -2.45 -16.93 12.63
CA CYS A 196 -1.21 -16.32 13.13
C CYS A 196 -0.82 -15.03 12.41
N ALA A 197 -1.42 -14.74 11.26
CA ALA A 197 -1.27 -13.48 10.53
C ALA A 197 -2.41 -12.47 10.81
N ALA A 198 -3.39 -12.82 11.66
CA ALA A 198 -4.53 -11.96 12.03
C ALA A 198 -4.27 -11.04 13.29
#